data_661ed3fe92aa5a9d081f731a9bf3bb47
#
_entry.id   661ed3fe92aa5a9d081f731a9bf3bb47
#
_cell.length_a   1.000
_cell.length_b   1.000
_cell.length_c   1.000
_cell.angle_alpha   90.00
_cell.angle_beta   90.00
_cell.angle_gamma   90.00
#
_symmetry.space_group_name_H-M   'P 1'
#
loop_
_entity.id
_entity.type
_entity.pdbx_description
1 polymer ?
#
loop_
_entity_poly.entity_id
_entity_poly.type
_entity_poly.pdbx_seq_one_letter_code
_entity_poly.pdbx_strand_id
1 'polypeptide(L)'
;FVCTQQYLENQKQLYPDEPLIQAATFMMLDEDNITRQTVNSQLKEHHVELSHILEVTTMDLLIQFAEIGLGIACVIRDFVKKELEEGTLVEVPVGFSFPLREIGFVCRQKDADSALIAPFFDDETGHPDR
;
A
#
# COMPACT_ATOMS: atom_id res chain seq x y z
N PHE A 1 -1.42 -1.99 -4.27
CA PHE A 1 -0.97 -0.89 -5.12
C PHE A 1 -2.16 -0.13 -5.66
N VAL A 2 -2.17 1.20 -5.50
CA VAL A 2 -3.28 2.06 -5.94
C VAL A 2 -2.77 3.30 -6.67
N CYS A 3 -3.58 3.81 -7.59
CA CYS A 3 -3.33 5.08 -8.26
C CYS A 3 -4.64 5.61 -8.83
N THR A 4 -4.60 6.79 -9.48
CA THR A 4 -5.77 7.28 -10.18
C THR A 4 -5.92 6.58 -11.53
N GLN A 5 -7.14 6.50 -12.04
CA GLN A 5 -7.39 5.97 -13.37
C GLN A 5 -6.66 6.80 -14.45
N GLN A 6 -6.60 8.10 -14.24
CA GLN A 6 -5.91 9.00 -15.17
C GLN A 6 -4.42 8.67 -15.27
N TYR A 7 -3.79 8.32 -14.15
CA TYR A 7 -2.39 7.93 -14.16
C TYR A 7 -2.17 6.68 -15.01
N LEU A 8 -3.04 5.69 -14.89
CA LEU A 8 -2.95 4.47 -15.71
C LEU A 8 -3.10 4.77 -17.19
N GLU A 9 -4.06 5.62 -17.53
CA GLU A 9 -4.29 6.01 -18.93
C GLU A 9 -3.09 6.76 -19.49
N ASN A 10 -2.52 7.68 -18.72
CA ASN A 10 -1.34 8.41 -19.13
C ASN A 10 -0.14 7.50 -19.36
N GLN A 11 0.04 6.50 -18.50
CA GLN A 11 1.12 5.54 -18.64
C GLN A 11 0.98 4.73 -19.93
N LYS A 12 -0.23 4.32 -20.27
CA LYS A 12 -0.49 3.58 -21.51
C LYS A 12 -0.19 4.42 -22.75
N GLN A 13 -0.49 5.71 -22.70
CA GLN A 13 -0.22 6.62 -23.81
C GLN A 13 1.27 6.91 -23.98
N LEU A 14 1.98 7.13 -22.86
CA LEU A 14 3.39 7.45 -22.89
C LEU A 14 4.28 6.26 -23.18
N TYR A 15 3.90 5.07 -22.71
CA TYR A 15 4.70 3.87 -22.82
C TYR A 15 3.85 2.69 -23.29
N PRO A 16 3.33 2.73 -24.52
CA PRO A 16 2.39 1.72 -24.99
C PRO A 16 3.00 0.32 -25.12
N ASP A 17 4.32 0.24 -25.32
CA ASP A 17 5.02 -1.01 -25.54
C ASP A 17 5.73 -1.55 -24.29
N GLU A 18 5.68 -0.81 -23.17
CA GLU A 18 6.33 -1.23 -21.94
C GLU A 18 5.32 -1.74 -20.91
N PRO A 19 5.64 -2.81 -20.19
CA PRO A 19 4.80 -3.24 -19.07
C PRO A 19 4.71 -2.14 -18.00
N LEU A 20 3.56 -2.03 -17.37
CA LEU A 20 3.32 -1.02 -16.34
C LEU A 20 4.35 -1.11 -15.21
N ILE A 21 4.72 -2.33 -14.82
CA ILE A 21 5.69 -2.56 -13.76
C ILE A 21 7.05 -1.92 -14.08
N GLN A 22 7.42 -1.88 -15.34
CA GLN A 22 8.70 -1.29 -15.75
C GLN A 22 8.62 0.20 -15.99
N ALA A 23 7.49 0.69 -16.50
CA ALA A 23 7.36 2.09 -16.91
C ALA A 23 6.92 3.01 -15.78
N ALA A 24 6.04 2.54 -14.88
CA ALA A 24 5.43 3.38 -13.87
C ALA A 24 6.36 3.65 -12.69
N THR A 25 6.11 4.76 -12.02
CA THR A 25 6.76 5.07 -10.74
C THR A 25 5.95 4.47 -9.61
N PHE A 26 6.60 3.63 -8.82
CA PHE A 26 5.99 3.03 -7.63
C PHE A 26 6.48 3.75 -6.40
N MET A 27 5.54 4.18 -5.56
CA MET A 27 5.85 4.91 -4.33
C MET A 27 5.63 3.99 -3.15
N MET A 28 6.61 3.90 -2.27
CA MET A 28 6.61 2.98 -1.14
C MET A 28 7.24 3.63 0.08
N LEU A 29 6.91 3.11 1.24
CA LEU A 29 7.60 3.50 2.46
C LEU A 29 9.08 3.08 2.40
N ASP A 30 9.89 3.59 3.32
CA ASP A 30 11.31 3.29 3.31
C ASP A 30 11.59 1.82 3.65
N GLU A 31 12.81 1.38 3.38
CA GLU A 31 13.21 -0.03 3.52
C GLU A 31 13.21 -0.54 4.97
N ASP A 32 13.27 0.36 5.93
CA ASP A 32 13.25 -0.01 7.35
C ASP A 32 11.82 -0.30 7.84
N ASN A 33 10.81 0.05 7.06
CA ASN A 33 9.42 -0.15 7.42
C ASN A 33 9.02 -1.61 7.25
N ILE A 34 8.33 -2.17 8.24
CA ILE A 34 7.91 -3.58 8.22
C ILE A 34 6.97 -3.87 7.05
N THR A 35 6.03 -2.98 6.77
CA THR A 35 5.12 -3.14 5.63
C THR A 35 5.90 -3.18 4.32
N ARG A 36 6.88 -2.29 4.15
CA ARG A 36 7.74 -2.28 2.98
C ARG A 36 8.50 -3.59 2.83
N GLN A 37 9.06 -4.10 3.93
CA GLN A 37 9.80 -5.36 3.92
C GLN A 37 8.92 -6.53 3.52
N THR A 38 7.69 -6.57 4.01
CA THR A 38 6.73 -7.59 3.63
C THR A 38 6.41 -7.54 2.15
N VAL A 39 6.20 -6.35 1.61
CA VAL A 39 5.93 -6.17 0.18
C VAL A 39 7.13 -6.59 -0.64
N ASN A 40 8.33 -6.21 -0.24
CA ASN A 40 9.55 -6.61 -0.93
C ASN A 40 9.69 -8.13 -0.99
N SER A 41 9.38 -8.82 0.11
CA SER A 41 9.42 -10.29 0.14
C SER A 41 8.44 -10.92 -0.84
N GLN A 42 7.22 -10.39 -0.92
CA GLN A 42 6.22 -10.88 -1.85
C GLN A 42 6.60 -10.64 -3.30
N LEU A 43 7.13 -9.45 -3.60
CA LEU A 43 7.59 -9.15 -4.95
C LEU A 43 8.71 -10.09 -5.36
N LYS A 44 9.66 -10.35 -4.47
CA LYS A 44 10.77 -11.26 -4.73
C LYS A 44 10.28 -12.69 -4.93
N GLU A 45 9.36 -13.15 -4.09
CA GLU A 45 8.80 -14.50 -4.18
C GLU A 45 8.11 -14.74 -5.52
N HIS A 46 7.43 -13.74 -6.05
CA HIS A 46 6.72 -13.81 -7.31
C HIS A 46 7.52 -13.32 -8.51
N HIS A 47 8.82 -13.07 -8.31
CA HIS A 47 9.75 -12.64 -9.36
C HIS A 47 9.31 -11.35 -10.05
N VAL A 48 8.76 -10.41 -9.30
CA VAL A 48 8.35 -9.11 -9.82
C VAL A 48 9.38 -8.06 -9.41
N GLU A 49 9.94 -7.38 -10.41
CA GLU A 49 10.89 -6.29 -10.18
C GLU A 49 10.28 -4.98 -10.63
N LEU A 50 10.26 -4.00 -9.73
CA LEU A 50 9.79 -2.65 -10.02
C LEU A 50 10.98 -1.81 -10.45
N SER A 51 10.90 -1.19 -11.63
CA SER A 51 12.04 -0.47 -12.19
C SER A 51 12.24 0.91 -11.56
N HIS A 52 11.17 1.57 -11.16
CA HIS A 52 11.24 2.91 -10.60
C HIS A 52 10.52 2.96 -9.26
N ILE A 53 11.28 3.12 -8.19
CA ILE A 53 10.74 3.19 -6.84
C ILE A 53 11.08 4.55 -6.24
N LEU A 54 10.06 5.23 -5.74
CA LEU A 54 10.20 6.47 -4.98
C LEU A 54 9.85 6.18 -3.53
N GLU A 55 10.78 6.46 -2.62
CA GLU A 55 10.52 6.27 -1.20
C GLU A 55 9.82 7.49 -0.61
N VAL A 56 8.79 7.24 0.19
CA VAL A 56 7.99 8.27 0.84
C VAL A 56 7.93 7.94 2.32
N THR A 57 7.99 8.93 3.17
CA THR A 57 8.19 8.73 4.60
C THR A 57 6.96 8.27 5.37
N THR A 58 5.75 8.61 4.92
CA THR A 58 4.53 8.28 5.66
C THR A 58 3.45 7.73 4.74
N MET A 59 2.54 6.95 5.32
CA MET A 59 1.38 6.41 4.60
C MET A 59 0.47 7.53 4.09
N ASP A 60 0.28 8.58 4.88
CA ASP A 60 -0.56 9.72 4.48
C ASP A 60 -0.02 10.40 3.22
N LEU A 61 1.29 10.59 3.14
CA LEU A 61 1.91 11.17 1.95
C LEU A 61 1.77 10.25 0.74
N LEU A 62 1.90 8.94 0.93
CA LEU A 62 1.70 7.99 -0.16
C LEU A 62 0.31 8.14 -0.77
N ILE A 63 -0.71 8.22 0.08
CA ILE A 63 -2.09 8.35 -0.36
C ILE A 63 -2.30 9.67 -1.08
N GLN A 64 -1.80 10.77 -0.53
CA GLN A 64 -1.92 12.08 -1.15
C GLN A 64 -1.24 12.14 -2.51
N PHE A 65 -0.04 11.58 -2.61
CA PHE A 65 0.70 11.56 -3.87
C PHE A 65 -0.01 10.69 -4.92
N ALA A 66 -0.62 9.59 -4.50
CA ALA A 66 -1.41 8.78 -5.42
C ALA A 66 -2.62 9.55 -5.94
N GLU A 67 -3.30 10.28 -5.06
CA GLU A 67 -4.51 11.06 -5.43
C GLU A 67 -4.21 12.17 -6.43
N ILE A 68 -3.02 12.76 -6.37
CA ILE A 68 -2.64 13.82 -7.33
C ILE A 68 -1.96 13.26 -8.59
N GLY A 69 -1.85 11.94 -8.70
CA GLY A 69 -1.35 11.31 -9.92
C GLY A 69 0.15 11.27 -10.06
N LEU A 70 0.91 11.28 -8.96
CA LEU A 70 2.36 11.20 -9.02
C LEU A 70 2.89 9.81 -9.33
N GLY A 71 2.11 8.77 -9.04
CA GLY A 71 2.57 7.41 -9.25
C GLY A 71 1.61 6.39 -8.65
N ILE A 72 2.07 5.16 -8.58
CA ILE A 72 1.35 4.04 -7.99
C ILE A 72 1.86 3.87 -6.56
N ALA A 73 0.97 4.00 -5.57
CA ALA A 73 1.35 3.90 -4.17
C ALA A 73 1.06 2.52 -3.60
N CYS A 74 2.00 2.02 -2.82
CA CYS A 74 1.81 0.80 -2.05
C CYS A 74 1.26 1.18 -0.68
N VAL A 75 0.01 0.83 -0.41
CA VAL A 75 -0.69 1.25 0.80
C VAL A 75 -1.41 0.08 1.44
N ILE A 76 -1.81 0.27 2.69
CA ILE A 76 -2.69 -0.69 3.37
C ILE A 76 -4.12 -0.41 2.92
N ARG A 77 -4.80 -1.45 2.44
CA ARG A 77 -6.14 -1.31 1.85
C ARG A 77 -7.12 -0.55 2.74
N ASP A 78 -7.10 -0.82 4.04
CA ASP A 78 -8.03 -0.20 4.97
C ASP A 78 -7.90 1.33 5.01
N PHE A 79 -6.72 1.85 4.71
CA PHE A 79 -6.48 3.29 4.73
C PHE A 79 -7.01 4.01 3.49
N VAL A 80 -7.33 3.26 2.44
CA VAL A 80 -7.86 3.83 1.18
C VAL A 80 -9.22 3.25 0.82
N LYS A 81 -9.88 2.63 1.77
CA LYS A 81 -11.17 1.98 1.53
C LYS A 81 -12.19 2.93 0.91
N LYS A 82 -12.28 4.14 1.45
CA LYS A 82 -13.20 5.15 0.94
C LYS A 82 -12.85 5.56 -0.48
N GLU A 83 -11.57 5.79 -0.75
CA GLU A 83 -11.09 6.20 -2.07
C GLU A 83 -11.35 5.11 -3.11
N LEU A 84 -11.19 3.84 -2.73
CA LEU A 84 -11.50 2.73 -3.63
C LEU A 84 -12.99 2.60 -3.91
N GLU A 85 -13.84 2.80 -2.89
CA GLU A 85 -15.29 2.74 -3.05
C GLU A 85 -15.80 3.89 -3.92
N GLU A 86 -15.23 5.07 -3.77
CA GLU A 86 -15.63 6.25 -4.55
C GLU A 86 -15.01 6.29 -5.95
N GLY A 87 -14.01 5.45 -6.20
CA GLY A 87 -13.32 5.43 -7.49
C GLY A 87 -12.25 6.51 -7.64
N THR A 88 -11.96 7.27 -6.59
CA THR A 88 -10.85 8.25 -6.60
C THR A 88 -9.52 7.57 -6.84
N LEU A 89 -9.33 6.40 -6.22
CA LEU A 89 -8.19 5.54 -6.47
C LEU A 89 -8.68 4.19 -6.98
N VAL A 90 -7.87 3.54 -7.80
CA VAL A 90 -8.15 2.19 -8.30
C VAL A 90 -6.99 1.27 -7.94
N GLU A 91 -7.31 0.01 -7.73
CA GLU A 91 -6.30 -0.99 -7.43
C GLU A 91 -5.57 -1.40 -8.70
N VAL A 92 -4.24 -1.52 -8.60
CA VAL A 92 -3.40 -1.89 -9.73
C VAL A 92 -2.94 -3.33 -9.55
N PRO A 93 -3.29 -4.24 -10.48
CA PRO A 93 -2.82 -5.61 -10.40
C PRO A 93 -1.33 -5.69 -10.77
N VAL A 94 -0.59 -6.50 -10.03
CA VAL A 94 0.84 -6.70 -10.25
C VAL A 94 1.18 -8.15 -10.59
N GLY A 95 0.18 -8.96 -10.97
CA GLY A 95 0.38 -10.34 -11.37
C GLY A 95 0.18 -11.36 -10.27
N PHE A 96 -0.06 -10.93 -9.05
CA PHE A 96 -0.36 -11.80 -7.93
C PHE A 96 -1.16 -11.01 -6.89
N SER A 97 -1.76 -11.72 -5.93
CA SER A 97 -2.48 -11.11 -4.82
C SER A 97 -1.66 -11.21 -3.54
N PHE A 98 -1.63 -10.15 -2.78
CA PHE A 98 -1.00 -10.19 -1.46
C PHE A 98 -1.86 -11.03 -0.51
N PRO A 99 -1.24 -11.89 0.32
CA PRO A 99 -2.00 -12.64 1.29
C PRO A 99 -2.63 -11.72 2.33
N LEU A 100 -3.81 -12.10 2.82
CA LEU A 100 -4.44 -11.38 3.90
C LEU A 100 -3.58 -11.50 5.15
N ARG A 101 -3.42 -10.39 5.85
CA ARG A 101 -2.62 -10.34 7.06
C ARG A 101 -3.41 -9.63 8.15
N GLU A 102 -3.28 -10.15 9.36
CA GLU A 102 -3.72 -9.41 10.53
C GLU A 102 -2.71 -8.32 10.82
N ILE A 103 -3.23 -7.10 10.99
CA ILE A 103 -2.42 -5.97 11.42
C ILE A 103 -2.75 -5.74 12.88
N GLY A 104 -1.75 -5.91 13.73
CA GLY A 104 -1.90 -5.74 15.16
C GLY A 104 -0.83 -4.81 15.70
N PHE A 105 -1.02 -4.42 16.97
CA PHE A 105 -0.05 -3.63 17.69
C PHE A 105 0.83 -4.55 18.51
N VAL A 106 2.14 -4.41 18.36
CA VAL A 106 3.11 -5.18 19.14
C VAL A 106 3.56 -4.31 20.31
N CYS A 107 3.26 -4.73 21.51
CA CYS A 107 3.67 -4.01 22.72
C CYS A 107 3.92 -4.99 23.84
N ARG A 108 4.61 -4.52 24.91
CA ARG A 108 4.76 -5.34 26.09
C ARG A 108 3.41 -5.48 26.78
N GLN A 109 3.20 -6.62 27.44
CA GLN A 109 1.92 -6.90 28.05
C GLN A 109 1.46 -5.84 29.04
N LYS A 110 2.38 -5.26 29.81
CA LYS A 110 2.04 -4.18 30.74
C LYS A 110 1.50 -2.94 30.02
N ASP A 111 1.89 -2.73 28.77
CA ASP A 111 1.43 -1.59 27.97
C ASP A 111 0.06 -1.85 27.37
N ALA A 112 -0.29 -3.12 27.15
CA ALA A 112 -1.59 -3.49 26.61
C ALA A 112 -2.73 -3.11 27.55
N ASP A 113 -2.46 -3.01 28.85
CA ASP A 113 -3.45 -2.65 29.87
C ASP A 113 -3.60 -1.15 30.03
N SER A 114 -2.78 -0.33 29.35
CA SER A 114 -2.87 1.10 29.49
C SER A 114 -4.13 1.64 28.77
N ALA A 115 -4.68 2.74 29.29
CA ALA A 115 -5.85 3.38 28.70
C ALA A 115 -5.57 3.89 27.29
N LEU A 116 -4.32 4.05 26.92
CA LEU A 116 -3.92 4.57 25.62
C LEU A 116 -3.95 3.46 24.54
N ILE A 117 -3.58 2.23 24.91
CA ILE A 117 -3.43 1.13 23.98
C ILE A 117 -4.64 0.19 23.96
N ALA A 118 -5.28 -0.03 25.10
CA ALA A 118 -6.40 -0.95 25.21
C ALA A 118 -7.51 -0.72 24.18
N PRO A 119 -7.91 0.50 23.84
CA PRO A 119 -8.95 0.72 22.84
C PRO A 119 -8.57 0.19 21.45
N PHE A 120 -7.29 0.17 21.10
CA PHE A 120 -6.85 -0.36 19.81
C PHE A 120 -7.03 -1.88 19.75
N PHE A 121 -6.76 -2.58 20.83
CA PHE A 121 -6.96 -4.02 20.89
C PHE A 121 -8.44 -4.38 20.86
N ASP A 122 -9.28 -3.60 21.54
CA ASP A 122 -10.72 -3.82 21.49
C ASP A 122 -11.29 -3.64 20.10
N ASP A 123 -10.82 -2.63 19.36
CA ASP A 123 -11.22 -2.41 17.99
C ASP A 123 -10.83 -3.58 17.09
N GLU A 124 -9.63 -4.12 17.27
CA GLU A 124 -9.15 -5.24 16.47
C GLU A 124 -9.97 -6.49 16.69
N THR A 125 -10.39 -6.75 17.93
CA THR A 125 -11.22 -7.93 18.21
C THR A 125 -12.60 -7.81 17.57
N GLY A 126 -13.08 -6.61 17.31
CA GLY A 126 -14.35 -6.38 16.65
C GLY A 126 -14.29 -6.41 15.13
N HIS A 127 -13.11 -6.50 14.54
CA HIS A 127 -12.92 -6.40 13.08
C HIS A 127 -11.97 -7.47 12.56
N PRO A 128 -12.43 -8.71 12.48
CA PRO A 128 -11.54 -9.82 12.09
C PRO A 128 -11.05 -9.77 10.64
N ASP A 129 -11.67 -8.96 9.82
CA ASP A 129 -11.30 -8.81 8.40
C ASP A 129 -10.26 -7.72 8.13
N ARG A 130 -9.76 -7.11 9.16
CA ARG A 130 -8.75 -6.05 9.05
C ARG A 130 -7.39 -6.58 8.67
#